data_e7f3a8b8a5d32cf69bfdfa9daef1c393
#
_entry.id   e7f3a8b8a5d32cf69bfdfa9daef1c393
#
_cell.length_a   1.000
_cell.length_b   1.000
_cell.length_c   1.000
_cell.angle_alpha   90.00
_cell.angle_beta   90.00
_cell.angle_gamma   90.00
#
_symmetry.space_group_name_H-M   'P 1'
#
loop_
_entity.id
_entity.type
_entity.pdbx_description
1 polymer ?
#
loop_
_entity_poly.entity_id
_entity_poly.type
_entity_poly.pdbx_seq_one_letter_code
_entity_poly.pdbx_strand_id
1 'polypeptide(L)'
;TYQLYQRGQTIGTFQFESPGMQKYLRELKPTVFEDLIAMNALYRPGPMDYIPDFIARKNGQQAITYDIPCMEKYLKDTYGITVYQEQVMLLSRQLASFTRGESDALRKAMGKKKKAIVDAMKPKFIKQGQENGHDPAVLEKIWGDWEKFASYAFNKSHATCYSWVAYQTAYLKAHYPAEYMAALMTRRFAQITEITKLMEECQSMDIKTLGPDVNESYRAFGVNEHGEIRFGLSAIKGMGTPAADAIVAERLKNGPYKNIFDFAERVDFSNVNRKAFESLALSGGFDSFGIRREQYFGKNSKGDTFLDTLVRYGQLYQQEQREAATSLFGGVEAVEIATPPIPEAESWSTIERLNRERELVGIYLSAHPLDDYEIILRNLCNTHCSELGDKVELAKKEDVVFGGIITGVKSKFTKTGKPCGFVTIEDFEGSGELALFGEDWGNWRGIMVEGSTIFVTAKCVSRYGNSNYLDFKISTVEYLQTVKENRLEKFTIIVDSTVIDETLVNDIKTLVENDEGKAQLFLQIHDAETKTNVLLRAQDRTVGVSRDLIQFVNDHPKMSYQIN
;
A
#
# COMPACT_ATOMS: atom_id res chain seq x y z
N THR A 1 -3.18 -19.60 5.84
CA THR A 1 -4.30 -18.66 6.05
C THR A 1 -4.24 -17.99 7.42
N TYR A 2 -4.17 -18.72 8.55
CA TYR A 2 -4.12 -18.10 9.89
C TYR A 2 -2.90 -17.22 10.11
N GLN A 3 -1.74 -17.57 9.57
CA GLN A 3 -0.54 -16.74 9.64
C GLN A 3 -0.74 -15.37 8.97
N LEU A 4 -1.50 -15.29 7.88
CA LEU A 4 -1.86 -14.04 7.22
C LEU A 4 -2.69 -13.13 8.15
N TYR A 5 -3.68 -13.69 8.87
CA TYR A 5 -4.43 -12.97 9.89
C TYR A 5 -3.54 -12.53 11.06
N GLN A 6 -2.64 -13.41 11.54
CA GLN A 6 -1.74 -13.13 12.67
C GLN A 6 -0.74 -12.00 12.35
N ARG A 7 -0.34 -11.86 11.08
CA ARG A 7 0.51 -10.76 10.60
C ARG A 7 -0.28 -9.48 10.34
N GLY A 8 -1.62 -9.55 10.29
CA GLY A 8 -2.47 -8.43 9.92
C GLY A 8 -2.38 -8.04 8.44
N GLN A 9 -1.86 -8.91 7.58
CA GLN A 9 -1.76 -8.70 6.12
C GLN A 9 -3.11 -8.96 5.44
N THR A 10 -4.14 -8.24 5.85
CA THR A 10 -5.53 -8.52 5.50
C THR A 10 -6.18 -7.47 4.59
N ILE A 11 -5.41 -6.55 4.03
CA ILE A 11 -5.91 -5.61 3.00
C ILE A 11 -6.47 -6.43 1.83
N GLY A 12 -7.67 -6.05 1.40
CA GLY A 12 -8.40 -6.75 0.34
C GLY A 12 -9.12 -8.03 0.77
N THR A 13 -9.02 -8.47 2.03
CA THR A 13 -9.82 -9.60 2.53
C THR A 13 -11.19 -9.12 3.02
N PHE A 14 -12.21 -9.92 2.77
CA PHE A 14 -13.57 -9.56 3.16
C PHE A 14 -13.70 -9.37 4.68
N GLN A 15 -14.29 -8.25 5.12
CA GLN A 15 -14.58 -7.89 6.53
C GLN A 15 -13.38 -7.64 7.46
N PHE A 16 -12.16 -8.04 7.11
CA PHE A 16 -11.01 -8.02 8.02
C PHE A 16 -9.92 -7.02 7.60
N GLU A 17 -10.19 -6.14 6.64
CA GLU A 17 -9.18 -5.24 6.03
C GLU A 17 -8.98 -3.90 6.77
N SER A 18 -9.85 -3.51 7.71
CA SER A 18 -9.72 -2.21 8.37
C SER A 18 -8.50 -2.15 9.31
N PRO A 19 -7.83 -0.97 9.46
CA PRO A 19 -6.64 -0.85 10.32
C PRO A 19 -6.87 -1.29 11.77
N GLY A 20 -8.04 -0.94 12.34
CA GLY A 20 -8.39 -1.37 13.70
C GLY A 20 -8.58 -2.88 13.82
N MET A 21 -9.18 -3.53 12.81
CA MET A 21 -9.30 -4.99 12.77
C MET A 21 -7.93 -5.65 12.63
N GLN A 22 -7.06 -5.13 11.77
CA GLN A 22 -5.68 -5.62 11.61
C GLN A 22 -4.89 -5.57 12.92
N LYS A 23 -5.04 -4.47 13.67
CA LYS A 23 -4.43 -4.33 15.00
C LYS A 23 -4.87 -5.46 15.92
N TYR A 24 -6.19 -5.68 16.07
CA TYR A 24 -6.71 -6.72 16.92
C TYR A 24 -6.35 -8.14 16.45
N LEU A 25 -6.25 -8.37 15.15
CA LEU A 25 -5.82 -9.67 14.62
C LEU A 25 -4.37 -10.00 14.97
N ARG A 26 -3.47 -9.01 14.95
CA ARG A 26 -2.07 -9.18 15.40
C ARG A 26 -1.97 -9.51 16.90
N GLU A 27 -2.83 -8.91 17.70
CA GLU A 27 -2.88 -9.15 19.14
C GLU A 27 -3.56 -10.52 19.47
N LEU A 28 -4.65 -10.84 18.79
CA LEU A 28 -5.42 -12.08 18.97
C LEU A 28 -4.65 -13.30 18.51
N LYS A 29 -3.89 -13.21 17.41
CA LYS A 29 -3.20 -14.33 16.77
C LYS A 29 -4.14 -15.53 16.54
N PRO A 30 -5.18 -15.39 15.70
CA PRO A 30 -6.20 -16.41 15.51
C PRO A 30 -5.58 -17.73 15.04
N THR A 31 -6.07 -18.85 15.62
CA THR A 31 -5.60 -20.20 15.33
C THR A 31 -6.70 -21.14 14.89
N VAL A 32 -7.94 -20.81 15.20
CA VAL A 32 -9.14 -21.58 14.87
C VAL A 32 -10.19 -20.68 14.21
N PHE A 33 -11.13 -21.29 13.51
CA PHE A 33 -12.16 -20.55 12.77
C PHE A 33 -13.11 -19.78 13.70
N GLU A 34 -13.36 -20.33 14.89
CA GLU A 34 -14.16 -19.74 15.96
C GLU A 34 -13.62 -18.36 16.39
N ASP A 35 -12.30 -18.16 16.37
CA ASP A 35 -11.68 -16.86 16.67
C ASP A 35 -12.13 -15.79 15.67
N LEU A 36 -12.22 -16.16 14.40
CA LEU A 36 -12.66 -15.23 13.34
C LEU A 36 -14.15 -14.93 13.46
N ILE A 37 -14.97 -15.94 13.79
CA ILE A 37 -16.42 -15.75 14.01
C ILE A 37 -16.64 -14.79 15.18
N ALA A 38 -15.90 -14.97 16.27
CA ALA A 38 -15.99 -14.11 17.44
C ALA A 38 -15.55 -12.67 17.14
N MET A 39 -14.43 -12.48 16.44
CA MET A 39 -13.96 -11.15 16.04
C MET A 39 -14.94 -10.43 15.13
N ASN A 40 -15.56 -11.12 14.18
CA ASN A 40 -16.60 -10.54 13.32
C ASN A 40 -17.82 -10.07 14.13
N ALA A 41 -18.16 -10.78 15.20
CA ALA A 41 -19.25 -10.41 16.10
C ALA A 41 -18.88 -9.27 17.05
N LEU A 42 -17.64 -9.23 17.55
CA LEU A 42 -17.16 -8.28 18.55
C LEU A 42 -16.71 -6.94 17.98
N TYR A 43 -16.11 -6.92 16.77
CA TYR A 43 -15.55 -5.69 16.19
C TYR A 43 -16.64 -4.75 15.67
N ARG A 44 -17.29 -4.05 16.59
CA ARG A 44 -18.31 -3.03 16.33
C ARG A 44 -18.56 -2.22 17.61
N PRO A 45 -19.10 -0.99 17.52
CA PRO A 45 -19.38 -0.17 18.70
C PRO A 45 -20.23 -0.91 19.75
N GLY A 46 -19.77 -0.90 20.98
CA GLY A 46 -20.36 -1.62 22.13
C GLY A 46 -19.60 -2.89 22.47
N PRO A 47 -19.66 -3.98 21.66
CA PRO A 47 -18.94 -5.23 21.98
C PRO A 47 -17.42 -5.12 21.89
N MET A 48 -16.86 -4.12 21.23
CA MET A 48 -15.41 -3.90 21.12
C MET A 48 -14.73 -3.82 22.50
N ASP A 49 -15.43 -3.38 23.53
CA ASP A 49 -14.90 -3.27 24.89
C ASP A 49 -14.51 -4.64 25.50
N TYR A 50 -15.05 -5.73 24.95
CA TYR A 50 -14.73 -7.11 25.37
C TYR A 50 -13.58 -7.75 24.59
N ILE A 51 -13.09 -7.11 23.53
CA ILE A 51 -11.99 -7.67 22.72
C ILE A 51 -10.69 -7.83 23.53
N PRO A 52 -10.28 -6.88 24.38
CA PRO A 52 -9.09 -7.05 25.20
C PRO A 52 -9.16 -8.29 26.11
N ASP A 53 -10.30 -8.51 26.79
CA ASP A 53 -10.50 -9.69 27.64
C ASP A 53 -10.51 -10.98 26.80
N PHE A 54 -11.15 -10.96 25.64
CA PHE A 54 -11.16 -12.09 24.71
C PHE A 54 -9.74 -12.49 24.28
N ILE A 55 -8.92 -11.50 23.92
CA ILE A 55 -7.51 -11.69 23.55
C ILE A 55 -6.69 -12.22 24.73
N ALA A 56 -6.83 -11.61 25.91
CA ALA A 56 -6.09 -11.99 27.10
C ALA A 56 -6.39 -13.43 27.53
N ARG A 57 -7.65 -13.85 27.46
CA ARG A 57 -8.07 -15.22 27.78
C ARG A 57 -7.59 -16.23 26.75
N LYS A 58 -7.72 -15.92 25.46
CA LYS A 58 -7.21 -16.77 24.39
C LYS A 58 -5.71 -17.00 24.51
N ASN A 59 -4.95 -15.95 24.79
CA ASN A 59 -3.49 -16.00 24.86
C ASN A 59 -2.96 -16.50 26.23
N GLY A 60 -3.85 -16.93 27.15
CA GLY A 60 -3.48 -17.44 28.47
C GLY A 60 -2.98 -16.40 29.47
N GLN A 61 -3.17 -15.11 29.17
CA GLN A 61 -2.81 -13.99 30.05
C GLN A 61 -3.85 -13.76 31.15
N GLN A 62 -5.08 -14.20 30.91
CA GLN A 62 -6.19 -14.17 31.86
C GLN A 62 -6.83 -15.56 31.95
N ALA A 63 -7.18 -16.00 33.15
CA ALA A 63 -7.86 -17.28 33.36
C ALA A 63 -9.25 -17.27 32.71
N ILE A 64 -9.61 -18.35 32.04
CA ILE A 64 -10.97 -18.58 31.55
C ILE A 64 -11.81 -19.03 32.74
N THR A 65 -12.84 -18.27 33.09
CA THR A 65 -13.75 -18.57 34.21
C THR A 65 -15.18 -18.67 33.71
N TYR A 66 -15.93 -19.55 34.34
CA TYR A 66 -17.36 -19.73 34.11
C TYR A 66 -18.10 -19.51 35.42
N ASP A 67 -19.15 -18.69 35.45
CA ASP A 67 -19.93 -18.43 36.67
C ASP A 67 -20.56 -19.72 37.23
N ILE A 68 -20.97 -20.61 36.33
CA ILE A 68 -21.43 -21.97 36.66
C ILE A 68 -20.68 -22.96 35.74
N PRO A 69 -20.08 -24.04 36.26
CA PRO A 69 -19.24 -24.95 35.47
C PRO A 69 -19.90 -25.49 34.19
N CYS A 70 -21.20 -25.73 34.18
CA CYS A 70 -21.91 -26.25 33.01
C CYS A 70 -21.99 -25.26 31.86
N MET A 71 -21.69 -23.96 32.07
CA MET A 71 -21.65 -22.95 31.02
C MET A 71 -20.47 -23.17 30.04
N GLU A 72 -19.43 -23.86 30.48
CA GLU A 72 -18.29 -24.21 29.63
C GLU A 72 -18.73 -24.83 28.32
N LYS A 73 -19.72 -25.71 28.35
CA LYS A 73 -20.26 -26.38 27.16
C LYS A 73 -20.61 -25.44 26.02
N TYR A 74 -21.04 -24.22 26.29
CA TYR A 74 -21.51 -23.25 25.29
C TYR A 74 -20.62 -22.03 25.18
N LEU A 75 -19.74 -21.79 26.16
CA LEU A 75 -18.85 -20.61 26.16
C LEU A 75 -17.38 -20.96 25.90
N LYS A 76 -17.03 -22.24 25.76
CA LYS A 76 -15.65 -22.69 25.52
C LYS A 76 -15.05 -22.02 24.28
N ASP A 77 -15.77 -22.00 23.15
CA ASP A 77 -15.30 -21.43 21.88
C ASP A 77 -15.14 -19.91 21.92
N THR A 78 -15.67 -19.25 22.94
CA THR A 78 -15.58 -17.81 23.17
C THR A 78 -14.86 -17.47 24.48
N TYR A 79 -14.05 -18.39 24.99
CA TYR A 79 -13.19 -18.22 26.17
C TYR A 79 -13.94 -17.69 27.39
N GLY A 80 -15.16 -18.19 27.62
CA GLY A 80 -16.01 -17.81 28.75
C GLY A 80 -16.78 -16.49 28.58
N ILE A 81 -16.69 -15.84 27.40
CA ILE A 81 -17.41 -14.59 27.11
C ILE A 81 -18.68 -14.88 26.33
N THR A 82 -19.79 -14.28 26.72
CA THR A 82 -21.04 -14.34 25.95
C THR A 82 -20.94 -13.38 24.76
N VAL A 83 -20.95 -13.94 23.55
CA VAL A 83 -20.81 -13.19 22.27
C VAL A 83 -22.08 -13.31 21.42
N TYR A 84 -22.75 -14.47 21.45
CA TYR A 84 -23.84 -14.81 20.55
C TYR A 84 -25.19 -14.92 21.25
N GLN A 85 -26.25 -14.52 20.55
CA GLN A 85 -27.64 -14.72 20.99
C GLN A 85 -27.95 -16.20 21.25
N GLU A 86 -27.40 -17.08 20.44
CA GLU A 86 -27.55 -18.53 20.55
C GLU A 86 -26.98 -19.08 21.86
N GLN A 87 -25.91 -18.47 22.37
CA GLN A 87 -25.36 -18.87 23.70
C GLN A 87 -26.37 -18.58 24.80
N VAL A 88 -27.01 -17.41 24.80
CA VAL A 88 -28.06 -17.07 25.78
C VAL A 88 -29.23 -18.02 25.66
N MET A 89 -29.68 -18.37 24.45
CA MET A 89 -30.74 -19.36 24.26
C MET A 89 -30.39 -20.72 24.87
N LEU A 90 -29.18 -21.22 24.62
CA LEU A 90 -28.74 -22.53 25.09
C LEU A 90 -28.50 -22.53 26.60
N LEU A 91 -27.91 -21.47 27.14
CA LEU A 91 -27.67 -21.29 28.55
C LEU A 91 -28.99 -21.13 29.35
N SER A 92 -29.98 -20.39 28.85
CA SER A 92 -31.29 -20.26 29.52
C SER A 92 -32.01 -21.61 29.61
N ARG A 93 -31.82 -22.47 28.61
CA ARG A 93 -32.35 -23.85 28.67
C ARG A 93 -31.56 -24.74 29.63
N GLN A 94 -30.22 -24.62 29.64
CA GLN A 94 -29.34 -25.41 30.47
C GLN A 94 -29.47 -25.06 31.97
N LEU A 95 -29.50 -23.75 32.27
CA LEU A 95 -29.49 -23.25 33.64
C LEU A 95 -30.90 -23.23 34.28
N ALA A 96 -31.92 -22.85 33.50
CA ALA A 96 -33.26 -22.60 34.00
C ALA A 96 -34.36 -23.43 33.32
N SER A 97 -33.99 -24.49 32.59
CA SER A 97 -34.95 -25.39 31.93
C SER A 97 -35.97 -24.71 31.02
N PHE A 98 -35.59 -23.56 30.42
CA PHE A 98 -36.43 -22.87 29.45
C PHE A 98 -36.78 -23.77 28.28
N THR A 99 -38.01 -23.74 27.85
CA THR A 99 -38.45 -24.44 26.64
C THR A 99 -37.82 -23.79 25.40
N ARG A 100 -37.87 -24.49 24.26
CA ARG A 100 -37.41 -23.93 22.98
C ARG A 100 -38.10 -22.62 22.63
N GLY A 101 -39.41 -22.54 22.87
CA GLY A 101 -40.21 -21.33 22.61
C GLY A 101 -39.79 -20.15 23.49
N GLU A 102 -39.57 -20.40 24.78
CA GLU A 102 -39.14 -19.35 25.73
C GLU A 102 -37.74 -18.86 25.47
N SER A 103 -36.79 -19.73 25.18
CA SER A 103 -35.43 -19.35 24.83
C SER A 103 -35.38 -18.55 23.51
N ASP A 104 -36.22 -18.89 22.53
CA ASP A 104 -36.35 -18.12 21.30
C ASP A 104 -37.06 -16.76 21.50
N ALA A 105 -38.07 -16.72 22.40
CA ALA A 105 -38.71 -15.46 22.79
C ALA A 105 -37.71 -14.52 23.49
N LEU A 106 -36.85 -15.06 24.38
CA LEU A 106 -35.77 -14.32 25.03
C LEU A 106 -34.79 -13.74 23.97
N ARG A 107 -34.31 -14.58 23.08
CA ARG A 107 -33.43 -14.15 21.96
C ARG A 107 -34.06 -13.02 21.12
N LYS A 108 -35.33 -13.19 20.73
CA LYS A 108 -36.06 -12.19 19.94
C LYS A 108 -36.26 -10.89 20.72
N ALA A 109 -36.51 -10.98 22.03
CA ALA A 109 -36.67 -9.80 22.88
C ALA A 109 -35.35 -9.04 23.02
N MET A 110 -34.24 -9.75 23.21
CA MET A 110 -32.89 -9.18 23.24
C MET A 110 -32.52 -8.55 21.90
N GLY A 111 -32.64 -9.28 20.80
CA GLY A 111 -32.29 -8.79 19.46
C GLY A 111 -33.11 -7.57 19.02
N LYS A 112 -34.38 -7.45 19.47
CA LYS A 112 -35.26 -6.31 19.20
C LYS A 112 -35.23 -5.25 20.31
N LYS A 113 -34.32 -5.37 21.27
CA LYS A 113 -34.16 -4.45 22.42
C LYS A 113 -35.47 -4.22 23.22
N LYS A 114 -36.30 -5.24 23.35
CA LYS A 114 -37.57 -5.19 24.07
C LYS A 114 -37.37 -5.43 25.56
N LYS A 115 -36.85 -4.44 26.28
CA LYS A 115 -36.48 -4.55 27.71
C LYS A 115 -37.60 -5.11 28.57
N ALA A 116 -38.85 -4.62 28.44
CA ALA A 116 -39.99 -5.08 29.21
C ALA A 116 -40.26 -6.60 29.13
N ILE A 117 -39.98 -7.21 27.97
CA ILE A 117 -40.13 -8.68 27.81
C ILE A 117 -38.96 -9.41 28.50
N VAL A 118 -37.74 -8.89 28.39
CA VAL A 118 -36.56 -9.45 29.06
C VAL A 118 -36.77 -9.41 30.58
N ASP A 119 -37.15 -8.24 31.12
CA ASP A 119 -37.43 -8.05 32.56
C ASP A 119 -38.52 -8.98 33.08
N ALA A 120 -39.59 -9.20 32.30
CA ALA A 120 -40.68 -10.12 32.66
C ALA A 120 -40.25 -11.60 32.72
N MET A 121 -39.19 -11.99 32.02
CA MET A 121 -38.67 -13.36 32.00
C MET A 121 -37.67 -13.65 33.15
N LYS A 122 -37.08 -12.62 33.74
CA LYS A 122 -36.07 -12.72 34.83
C LYS A 122 -36.55 -13.55 36.04
N PRO A 123 -37.73 -13.26 36.62
CA PRO A 123 -38.18 -14.01 37.81
C PRO A 123 -38.31 -15.51 37.54
N LYS A 124 -38.77 -15.88 36.36
CA LYS A 124 -38.87 -17.28 35.95
C LYS A 124 -37.49 -17.93 35.84
N PHE A 125 -36.51 -17.23 35.23
CA PHE A 125 -35.15 -17.73 35.08
C PHE A 125 -34.51 -18.00 36.45
N ILE A 126 -34.62 -17.06 37.38
CA ILE A 126 -34.07 -17.22 38.73
C ILE A 126 -34.73 -18.39 39.45
N LYS A 127 -36.08 -18.45 39.45
CA LYS A 127 -36.82 -19.52 40.14
C LYS A 127 -36.47 -20.90 39.60
N GLN A 128 -36.53 -21.10 38.29
CA GLN A 128 -36.24 -22.38 37.68
C GLN A 128 -34.75 -22.74 37.78
N GLY A 129 -33.85 -21.75 37.76
CA GLY A 129 -32.43 -21.99 38.01
C GLY A 129 -32.12 -22.45 39.42
N GLN A 130 -32.83 -21.91 40.42
CA GLN A 130 -32.77 -22.41 41.80
C GLN A 130 -33.27 -23.86 41.93
N GLU A 131 -34.38 -24.17 41.27
CA GLU A 131 -34.93 -25.52 41.21
C GLU A 131 -33.94 -26.53 40.60
N ASN A 132 -33.09 -26.06 39.70
CA ASN A 132 -31.96 -26.83 39.11
C ASN A 132 -30.70 -26.85 39.98
N GLY A 133 -30.74 -26.29 41.19
CA GLY A 133 -29.64 -26.32 42.17
C GLY A 133 -28.59 -25.25 42.01
N HIS A 134 -28.86 -24.16 41.28
CA HIS A 134 -27.94 -23.05 41.11
C HIS A 134 -28.17 -21.94 42.16
N ASP A 135 -27.08 -21.25 42.55
CA ASP A 135 -27.14 -20.12 43.47
C ASP A 135 -27.91 -18.93 42.85
N PRO A 136 -28.93 -18.39 43.51
CA PRO A 136 -29.70 -17.26 43.06
C PRO A 136 -28.86 -16.01 42.75
N ALA A 137 -27.84 -15.74 43.60
CA ALA A 137 -26.98 -14.57 43.42
C ALA A 137 -26.16 -14.67 42.13
N VAL A 138 -25.69 -15.88 41.81
CA VAL A 138 -24.98 -16.16 40.56
C VAL A 138 -25.90 -16.03 39.35
N LEU A 139 -27.12 -16.54 39.45
CA LEU A 139 -28.15 -16.43 38.40
C LEU A 139 -28.53 -14.97 38.14
N GLU A 140 -28.67 -14.14 39.18
CA GLU A 140 -28.93 -12.70 39.03
C GLU A 140 -27.77 -11.97 38.34
N LYS A 141 -26.53 -12.32 38.69
CA LYS A 141 -25.34 -11.80 38.02
C LYS A 141 -25.37 -12.14 36.51
N ILE A 142 -25.58 -13.42 36.19
CA ILE A 142 -25.64 -13.88 34.79
C ILE A 142 -26.72 -13.13 34.02
N TRP A 143 -27.92 -12.98 34.62
CA TRP A 143 -29.00 -12.24 33.97
C TRP A 143 -28.65 -10.77 33.76
N GLY A 144 -28.05 -10.12 34.75
CA GLY A 144 -27.58 -8.73 34.65
C GLY A 144 -26.54 -8.52 33.54
N ASP A 145 -25.65 -9.49 33.36
CA ASP A 145 -24.67 -9.49 32.27
C ASP A 145 -25.36 -9.69 30.90
N TRP A 146 -26.41 -10.52 30.83
CA TRP A 146 -27.22 -10.69 29.65
C TRP A 146 -28.06 -9.43 29.29
N GLU A 147 -28.56 -8.71 30.29
CA GLU A 147 -29.26 -7.43 30.08
C GLU A 147 -28.32 -6.39 29.42
N LYS A 148 -27.07 -6.29 29.87
CA LYS A 148 -26.06 -5.45 29.24
C LYS A 148 -25.77 -5.96 27.82
N PHE A 149 -25.53 -7.26 27.68
CA PHE A 149 -25.26 -7.93 26.41
C PHE A 149 -26.42 -7.79 25.40
N ALA A 150 -27.66 -7.73 25.84
CA ALA A 150 -28.83 -7.57 24.97
C ALA A 150 -28.74 -6.36 24.03
N SER A 151 -28.01 -5.33 24.43
CA SER A 151 -27.82 -4.13 23.61
C SER A 151 -26.97 -4.37 22.36
N TYR A 152 -26.12 -5.43 22.36
CA TYR A 152 -25.13 -5.71 21.31
C TYR A 152 -24.99 -7.19 20.92
N ALA A 153 -25.88 -8.07 21.42
CA ALA A 153 -25.94 -9.47 21.08
C ALA A 153 -25.91 -9.73 19.56
N PHE A 154 -25.08 -10.66 19.09
CA PHE A 154 -24.92 -10.96 17.68
C PHE A 154 -25.43 -12.34 17.30
N ASN A 155 -25.93 -12.50 16.08
CA ASN A 155 -26.35 -13.80 15.57
C ASN A 155 -25.12 -14.60 15.10
N LYS A 156 -24.91 -15.79 15.68
CA LYS A 156 -23.76 -16.66 15.38
C LYS A 156 -23.76 -17.08 13.90
N SER A 157 -24.93 -17.43 13.37
CA SER A 157 -25.05 -17.89 11.97
C SER A 157 -24.61 -16.81 10.98
N HIS A 158 -25.00 -15.55 11.23
CA HIS A 158 -24.54 -14.43 10.42
C HIS A 158 -23.03 -14.25 10.51
N ALA A 159 -22.47 -14.20 11.73
CA ALA A 159 -21.03 -14.09 11.92
C ALA A 159 -20.27 -15.24 11.24
N THR A 160 -20.79 -16.47 11.31
CA THR A 160 -20.20 -17.66 10.68
C THR A 160 -20.16 -17.51 9.15
N CYS A 161 -21.26 -17.12 8.52
CA CYS A 161 -21.32 -16.95 7.06
C CYS A 161 -20.34 -15.89 6.58
N TYR A 162 -20.28 -14.76 7.24
CA TYR A 162 -19.34 -13.68 6.90
C TYR A 162 -17.89 -14.10 7.13
N SER A 163 -17.59 -14.78 8.24
CA SER A 163 -16.25 -15.29 8.52
C SER A 163 -15.84 -16.38 7.54
N TRP A 164 -16.80 -17.17 7.03
CA TRP A 164 -16.53 -18.17 5.99
C TRP A 164 -16.07 -17.53 4.70
N VAL A 165 -16.77 -16.50 4.22
CA VAL A 165 -16.35 -15.73 3.03
C VAL A 165 -15.00 -15.05 3.28
N ALA A 166 -14.82 -14.45 4.48
CA ALA A 166 -13.55 -13.84 4.86
C ALA A 166 -12.40 -14.85 4.82
N TYR A 167 -12.62 -16.05 5.37
CA TYR A 167 -11.62 -17.11 5.35
C TYR A 167 -11.26 -17.56 3.93
N GLN A 168 -12.25 -17.69 3.04
CA GLN A 168 -12.02 -18.03 1.63
C GLN A 168 -11.16 -16.96 0.94
N THR A 169 -11.47 -15.67 1.14
CA THR A 169 -10.67 -14.58 0.57
C THR A 169 -9.25 -14.56 1.11
N ALA A 170 -9.08 -14.78 2.42
CA ALA A 170 -7.78 -14.87 3.05
C ALA A 170 -7.00 -16.14 2.64
N TYR A 171 -7.71 -17.25 2.39
CA TYR A 171 -7.10 -18.47 1.87
C TYR A 171 -6.50 -18.23 0.48
N LEU A 172 -7.28 -17.63 -0.43
CA LEU A 172 -6.79 -17.30 -1.77
C LEU A 172 -5.60 -16.34 -1.71
N LYS A 173 -5.67 -15.31 -0.88
CA LYS A 173 -4.56 -14.37 -0.70
C LYS A 173 -3.30 -15.04 -0.13
N ALA A 174 -3.46 -15.98 0.80
CA ALA A 174 -2.33 -16.67 1.44
C ALA A 174 -1.64 -17.69 0.52
N HIS A 175 -2.36 -18.32 -0.39
CA HIS A 175 -1.86 -19.40 -1.25
C HIS A 175 -1.59 -18.98 -2.69
N TYR A 176 -2.25 -17.92 -3.17
CA TYR A 176 -2.12 -17.35 -4.52
C TYR A 176 -2.05 -15.82 -4.43
N PRO A 177 -1.03 -15.28 -3.71
CA PRO A 177 -1.03 -13.86 -3.35
C PRO A 177 -0.97 -12.94 -4.56
N ALA A 178 -0.12 -13.22 -5.56
CA ALA A 178 0.02 -12.39 -6.75
C ALA A 178 -1.27 -12.37 -7.58
N GLU A 179 -1.87 -13.53 -7.83
CA GLU A 179 -3.11 -13.66 -8.61
C GLU A 179 -4.29 -13.00 -7.88
N TYR A 180 -4.35 -13.17 -6.56
CA TYR A 180 -5.38 -12.55 -5.75
C TYR A 180 -5.30 -11.01 -5.80
N MET A 181 -4.09 -10.46 -5.63
CA MET A 181 -3.86 -9.02 -5.68
C MET A 181 -4.09 -8.46 -7.09
N ALA A 182 -3.65 -9.14 -8.13
CA ALA A 182 -3.92 -8.75 -9.53
C ALA A 182 -5.43 -8.72 -9.83
N ALA A 183 -6.19 -9.69 -9.32
CA ALA A 183 -7.64 -9.71 -9.45
C ALA A 183 -8.33 -8.56 -8.73
N LEU A 184 -7.86 -8.19 -7.52
CA LEU A 184 -8.36 -7.02 -6.77
C LEU A 184 -8.07 -5.73 -7.52
N MET A 185 -6.83 -5.52 -7.98
CA MET A 185 -6.43 -4.35 -8.76
C MET A 185 -7.29 -4.22 -10.02
N THR A 186 -7.55 -5.33 -10.70
CA THR A 186 -8.43 -5.36 -11.88
C THR A 186 -9.85 -4.90 -11.56
N ARG A 187 -10.38 -5.22 -10.40
CA ARG A 187 -11.74 -4.80 -9.99
C ARG A 187 -11.81 -3.35 -9.51
N ARG A 188 -10.69 -2.80 -9.08
CA ARG A 188 -10.59 -1.45 -8.49
C ARG A 188 -9.79 -0.46 -9.35
N PHE A 189 -9.45 -0.79 -10.60
CA PHE A 189 -8.56 0.01 -11.46
C PHE A 189 -9.00 1.48 -11.64
N ALA A 190 -10.29 1.78 -11.54
CA ALA A 190 -10.81 3.15 -11.62
C ALA A 190 -10.61 3.98 -10.32
N GLN A 191 -10.15 3.33 -9.23
CA GLN A 191 -9.98 3.94 -7.91
C GLN A 191 -8.48 3.96 -7.56
N ILE A 192 -7.79 5.01 -7.98
CA ILE A 192 -6.32 5.13 -7.87
C ILE A 192 -5.83 4.95 -6.43
N THR A 193 -6.48 5.59 -5.46
CA THR A 193 -6.12 5.46 -4.04
C THR A 193 -6.21 4.01 -3.52
N GLU A 194 -7.12 3.21 -4.07
CA GLU A 194 -7.22 1.80 -3.73
C GLU A 194 -6.11 0.97 -4.41
N ILE A 195 -5.75 1.33 -5.64
CA ILE A 195 -4.60 0.68 -6.33
C ILE A 195 -3.31 0.93 -5.57
N THR A 196 -3.06 2.16 -5.11
CA THR A 196 -1.88 2.50 -4.30
C THR A 196 -1.80 1.63 -3.05
N LYS A 197 -2.87 1.54 -2.26
CA LYS A 197 -2.92 0.67 -1.07
C LYS A 197 -2.68 -0.80 -1.39
N LEU A 198 -3.21 -1.29 -2.52
CA LEU A 198 -2.98 -2.67 -2.94
C LEU A 198 -1.54 -2.92 -3.36
N MET A 199 -0.86 -1.91 -3.94
CA MET A 199 0.56 -2.02 -4.29
C MET A 199 1.47 -1.97 -3.05
N GLU A 200 1.15 -1.10 -2.07
CA GLU A 200 1.83 -1.09 -0.77
C GLU A 200 1.69 -2.45 -0.07
N GLU A 201 0.49 -3.04 -0.11
CA GLU A 201 0.28 -4.40 0.42
C GLU A 201 1.09 -5.45 -0.35
N CYS A 202 1.18 -5.36 -1.70
CA CYS A 202 2.03 -6.24 -2.50
C CYS A 202 3.50 -6.12 -2.07
N GLN A 203 4.00 -4.90 -1.90
CA GLN A 203 5.36 -4.64 -1.44
C GLN A 203 5.62 -5.25 -0.05
N SER A 204 4.66 -5.11 0.89
CA SER A 204 4.76 -5.74 2.23
C SER A 204 4.76 -7.27 2.20
N MET A 205 4.36 -7.87 1.09
CA MET A 205 4.32 -9.31 0.84
C MET A 205 5.42 -9.78 -0.11
N ASP A 206 6.42 -8.94 -0.42
CA ASP A 206 7.50 -9.20 -1.37
C ASP A 206 7.02 -9.54 -2.79
N ILE A 207 5.86 -9.01 -3.20
CA ILE A 207 5.31 -9.17 -4.54
C ILE A 207 5.65 -7.94 -5.36
N LYS A 208 6.47 -8.10 -6.39
CA LYS A 208 6.80 -7.02 -7.30
C LYS A 208 5.61 -6.66 -8.19
N THR A 209 5.41 -5.37 -8.39
CA THR A 209 4.44 -4.82 -9.34
C THR A 209 5.19 -4.08 -10.44
N LEU A 210 5.00 -4.51 -11.67
CA LEU A 210 5.69 -4.02 -12.84
C LEU A 210 4.78 -3.12 -13.67
N GLY A 211 5.38 -2.11 -14.31
CA GLY A 211 4.69 -1.20 -15.23
C GLY A 211 4.05 -1.92 -16.42
N PRO A 212 3.28 -1.21 -17.26
CA PRO A 212 2.73 -1.79 -18.47
C PRO A 212 3.83 -2.12 -19.48
N ASP A 213 3.62 -3.17 -20.27
CA ASP A 213 4.47 -3.57 -21.38
C ASP A 213 3.60 -4.20 -22.48
N VAL A 214 3.76 -3.77 -23.73
CA VAL A 214 2.94 -4.28 -24.85
C VAL A 214 3.17 -5.76 -25.14
N ASN A 215 4.33 -6.29 -24.73
CA ASN A 215 4.69 -7.70 -24.92
C ASN A 215 4.28 -8.60 -23.76
N GLU A 216 4.03 -8.04 -22.55
CA GLU A 216 3.66 -8.85 -21.40
C GLU A 216 2.25 -8.55 -20.86
N SER A 217 1.84 -7.28 -20.87
CA SER A 217 0.56 -6.88 -20.28
C SER A 217 -0.63 -7.51 -20.99
N TYR A 218 -1.63 -7.88 -20.20
CA TYR A 218 -2.97 -8.17 -20.69
C TYR A 218 -3.87 -6.95 -20.54
N ARG A 219 -5.13 -7.07 -20.95
CA ARG A 219 -6.13 -6.02 -20.71
C ARG A 219 -6.23 -5.66 -19.23
N ALA A 220 -6.33 -6.67 -18.38
CA ALA A 220 -6.40 -6.56 -16.91
C ALA A 220 -5.00 -6.72 -16.30
N PHE A 221 -4.87 -6.44 -14.99
CA PHE A 221 -3.69 -6.84 -14.25
C PHE A 221 -3.51 -8.36 -14.34
N GLY A 222 -2.30 -8.80 -14.56
CA GLY A 222 -1.95 -10.21 -14.71
C GLY A 222 -0.70 -10.57 -13.93
N VAL A 223 -0.43 -11.85 -13.79
CA VAL A 223 0.81 -12.35 -13.16
C VAL A 223 1.68 -12.95 -14.26
N ASN A 224 2.94 -12.61 -14.29
CA ASN A 224 3.91 -13.15 -15.24
C ASN A 224 4.49 -14.50 -14.75
N GLU A 225 5.35 -15.12 -15.55
CA GLU A 225 5.98 -16.42 -15.24
C GLU A 225 6.88 -16.37 -13.98
N HIS A 226 7.31 -15.18 -13.56
CA HIS A 226 8.13 -14.96 -12.36
C HIS A 226 7.30 -14.71 -11.10
N GLY A 227 5.97 -14.73 -11.19
CA GLY A 227 5.07 -14.44 -10.07
C GLY A 227 4.92 -12.94 -9.76
N GLU A 228 5.35 -12.06 -10.67
CA GLU A 228 5.27 -10.61 -10.53
C GLU A 228 3.97 -10.10 -11.18
N ILE A 229 3.36 -9.08 -10.58
CA ILE A 229 2.12 -8.48 -11.11
C ILE A 229 2.47 -7.48 -12.20
N ARG A 230 1.92 -7.68 -13.39
CA ARG A 230 2.04 -6.76 -14.53
C ARG A 230 0.82 -5.85 -14.64
N PHE A 231 1.06 -4.55 -14.80
CA PHE A 231 0.01 -3.54 -14.94
C PHE A 231 -0.85 -3.80 -16.19
N GLY A 232 -2.18 -3.71 -16.05
CA GLY A 232 -3.11 -3.96 -17.15
C GLY A 232 -3.20 -2.77 -18.11
N LEU A 233 -3.22 -3.03 -19.42
CA LEU A 233 -3.29 -1.96 -20.44
C LEU A 233 -4.54 -1.08 -20.30
N SER A 234 -5.70 -1.65 -19.95
CA SER A 234 -6.93 -0.87 -19.77
C SER A 234 -6.93 0.04 -18.53
N ALA A 235 -5.97 -0.12 -17.63
CA ALA A 235 -5.84 0.75 -16.46
C ALA A 235 -5.03 2.03 -16.77
N ILE A 236 -4.40 2.11 -17.96
CA ILE A 236 -3.69 3.30 -18.42
C ILE A 236 -4.72 4.33 -18.89
N LYS A 237 -4.68 5.55 -18.37
CA LYS A 237 -5.56 6.65 -18.78
C LYS A 237 -5.36 6.97 -20.27
N GLY A 238 -6.45 6.96 -21.02
CA GLY A 238 -6.42 7.16 -22.46
C GLY A 238 -6.28 5.89 -23.28
N MET A 239 -6.07 4.73 -22.64
CA MET A 239 -6.12 3.41 -23.26
C MET A 239 -7.53 2.82 -23.10
N GLY A 240 -8.29 2.78 -24.18
CA GLY A 240 -9.61 2.13 -24.19
C GLY A 240 -9.51 0.60 -24.17
N THR A 241 -10.53 -0.07 -23.65
CA THR A 241 -10.61 -1.54 -23.67
C THR A 241 -10.44 -2.14 -25.07
N PRO A 242 -11.04 -1.56 -26.16
CA PRO A 242 -10.84 -2.08 -27.51
C PRO A 242 -9.38 -2.02 -27.97
N ALA A 243 -8.64 -0.97 -27.61
CA ALA A 243 -7.24 -0.84 -27.97
C ALA A 243 -6.38 -1.87 -27.22
N ALA A 244 -6.62 -2.06 -25.93
CA ALA A 244 -5.94 -3.08 -25.13
C ALA A 244 -6.20 -4.50 -25.68
N ASP A 245 -7.47 -4.81 -25.98
CA ASP A 245 -7.85 -6.11 -26.54
C ASP A 245 -7.21 -6.35 -27.91
N ALA A 246 -7.16 -5.34 -28.80
CA ALA A 246 -6.55 -5.45 -30.12
C ALA A 246 -5.03 -5.73 -30.02
N ILE A 247 -4.31 -5.01 -29.14
CA ILE A 247 -2.88 -5.22 -28.93
C ILE A 247 -2.60 -6.64 -28.43
N VAL A 248 -3.36 -7.09 -27.43
CA VAL A 248 -3.19 -8.43 -26.85
C VAL A 248 -3.54 -9.53 -27.85
N ALA A 249 -4.65 -9.39 -28.57
CA ALA A 249 -5.08 -10.38 -29.58
C ALA A 249 -4.06 -10.53 -30.72
N GLU A 250 -3.51 -9.41 -31.20
CA GLU A 250 -2.49 -9.42 -32.25
C GLU A 250 -1.21 -10.11 -31.78
N ARG A 251 -0.74 -9.76 -30.57
CA ARG A 251 0.42 -10.41 -29.96
C ARG A 251 0.23 -11.92 -29.79
N LEU A 252 -0.91 -12.35 -29.27
CA LEU A 252 -1.21 -13.78 -29.06
C LEU A 252 -1.29 -14.55 -30.37
N LYS A 253 -1.73 -13.92 -31.45
CA LYS A 253 -1.87 -14.54 -32.77
C LYS A 253 -0.54 -14.64 -33.51
N ASN A 254 0.25 -13.57 -33.52
CA ASN A 254 1.41 -13.42 -34.40
C ASN A 254 2.75 -13.33 -33.64
N GLY A 255 2.73 -13.55 -32.31
CA GLY A 255 3.91 -13.50 -31.43
C GLY A 255 4.24 -12.09 -30.92
N PRO A 256 5.23 -11.98 -30.02
CA PRO A 256 5.66 -10.72 -29.45
C PRO A 256 6.06 -9.68 -30.53
N TYR A 257 5.87 -8.40 -30.22
CA TYR A 257 6.34 -7.31 -31.06
C TYR A 257 7.86 -7.18 -30.93
N LYS A 258 8.57 -7.16 -32.05
CA LYS A 258 10.04 -7.14 -32.10
C LYS A 258 10.62 -5.77 -31.74
N ASN A 259 9.97 -4.71 -32.20
CA ASN A 259 10.35 -3.31 -31.99
C ASN A 259 9.13 -2.42 -32.26
N ILE A 260 9.31 -1.10 -32.11
CA ILE A 260 8.23 -0.13 -32.28
C ILE A 260 7.68 -0.07 -33.71
N PHE A 261 8.47 -0.38 -34.72
CA PHE A 261 8.04 -0.37 -36.13
C PHE A 261 7.16 -1.59 -36.39
N ASP A 262 7.57 -2.80 -35.97
CA ASP A 262 6.77 -4.02 -36.02
C ASP A 262 5.43 -3.84 -35.27
N PHE A 263 5.44 -3.14 -34.13
CA PHE A 263 4.21 -2.76 -33.44
C PHE A 263 3.31 -1.88 -34.30
N ALA A 264 3.84 -0.82 -34.92
CA ALA A 264 3.06 0.09 -35.78
C ALA A 264 2.55 -0.59 -37.06
N GLU A 265 3.30 -1.53 -37.62
CA GLU A 265 2.92 -2.30 -38.82
C GLU A 265 1.75 -3.26 -38.55
N ARG A 266 1.66 -3.79 -37.33
CA ARG A 266 0.74 -4.89 -36.97
C ARG A 266 -0.52 -4.45 -36.25
N VAL A 267 -0.50 -3.33 -35.51
CA VAL A 267 -1.66 -2.92 -34.72
C VAL A 267 -2.81 -2.45 -35.57
N ASP A 268 -4.03 -2.70 -35.11
CA ASP A 268 -5.24 -2.20 -35.76
C ASP A 268 -5.49 -0.73 -35.41
N PHE A 269 -5.22 0.18 -36.32
CA PHE A 269 -5.44 1.62 -36.16
C PHE A 269 -6.91 2.03 -35.99
N SER A 270 -7.87 1.16 -36.27
CA SER A 270 -9.27 1.43 -35.96
C SER A 270 -9.53 1.43 -34.44
N ASN A 271 -8.77 0.66 -33.70
CA ASN A 271 -8.86 0.52 -32.25
C ASN A 271 -7.70 1.20 -31.51
N VAL A 272 -6.47 1.16 -32.06
CA VAL A 272 -5.26 1.71 -31.45
C VAL A 272 -4.91 3.05 -32.10
N ASN A 273 -5.48 4.13 -31.59
CA ASN A 273 -5.30 5.47 -32.12
C ASN A 273 -4.01 6.13 -31.60
N ARG A 274 -3.69 7.34 -32.12
CA ARG A 274 -2.51 8.14 -31.71
C ARG A 274 -2.43 8.34 -30.19
N LYS A 275 -3.58 8.56 -29.52
CA LYS A 275 -3.59 8.76 -28.08
C LYS A 275 -3.20 7.50 -27.31
N ALA A 276 -3.55 6.32 -27.81
CA ALA A 276 -3.10 5.05 -27.25
C ALA A 276 -1.57 4.89 -27.34
N PHE A 277 -0.98 5.23 -28.50
CA PHE A 277 0.48 5.27 -28.66
C PHE A 277 1.13 6.23 -27.66
N GLU A 278 0.59 7.44 -27.51
CA GLU A 278 1.07 8.44 -26.56
C GLU A 278 1.00 7.93 -25.12
N SER A 279 -0.13 7.33 -24.75
CA SER A 279 -0.32 6.77 -23.42
C SER A 279 0.64 5.62 -23.12
N LEU A 280 0.93 4.76 -24.09
CA LEU A 280 1.91 3.68 -23.96
C LEU A 280 3.34 4.23 -23.82
N ALA A 281 3.72 5.21 -24.66
CA ALA A 281 5.05 5.81 -24.58
C ALA A 281 5.31 6.50 -23.23
N LEU A 282 4.33 7.25 -22.72
CA LEU A 282 4.47 7.97 -21.45
C LEU A 282 4.40 7.04 -20.22
N SER A 283 3.62 5.97 -20.29
CA SER A 283 3.47 5.01 -19.18
C SER A 283 4.57 3.94 -19.12
N GLY A 284 5.47 3.91 -20.10
CA GLY A 284 6.52 2.90 -20.20
C GLY A 284 6.13 1.64 -20.96
N GLY A 285 4.94 1.60 -21.57
CA GLY A 285 4.46 0.43 -22.33
C GLY A 285 5.36 0.00 -23.49
N PHE A 286 6.29 0.84 -23.91
CA PHE A 286 7.26 0.60 -24.97
C PHE A 286 8.72 0.53 -24.49
N ASP A 287 8.96 0.54 -23.17
CA ASP A 287 10.33 0.58 -22.64
C ASP A 287 11.16 -0.64 -23.06
N SER A 288 10.53 -1.81 -23.24
CA SER A 288 11.17 -3.03 -23.74
C SER A 288 11.77 -2.90 -25.16
N PHE A 289 11.41 -1.88 -25.91
CA PHE A 289 11.99 -1.62 -27.24
C PHE A 289 13.31 -0.82 -27.19
N GLY A 290 13.77 -0.39 -26.01
CA GLY A 290 15.04 0.30 -25.84
C GLY A 290 15.06 1.75 -26.37
N ILE A 291 13.91 2.34 -26.67
CA ILE A 291 13.75 3.73 -27.06
C ILE A 291 13.39 4.55 -25.82
N ARG A 292 14.14 5.62 -25.55
CA ARG A 292 13.85 6.51 -24.43
C ARG A 292 12.50 7.21 -24.64
N ARG A 293 11.71 7.35 -23.58
CA ARG A 293 10.33 7.88 -23.64
C ARG A 293 10.27 9.27 -24.28
N GLU A 294 11.23 10.15 -24.01
CA GLU A 294 11.34 11.49 -24.59
C GLU A 294 11.54 11.47 -26.10
N GLN A 295 12.19 10.45 -26.66
CA GLN A 295 12.42 10.34 -28.10
C GLN A 295 11.13 10.20 -28.91
N TYR A 296 10.08 9.59 -28.31
CA TYR A 296 8.77 9.52 -28.94
C TYR A 296 8.14 10.91 -29.18
N PHE A 297 8.56 11.91 -28.43
CA PHE A 297 8.09 13.29 -28.49
C PHE A 297 9.08 14.22 -29.20
N GLY A 298 10.23 13.70 -29.61
CA GLY A 298 11.21 14.43 -30.45
C GLY A 298 10.59 14.87 -31.76
N LYS A 299 10.84 16.13 -32.17
CA LYS A 299 10.26 16.73 -33.35
C LYS A 299 11.22 16.65 -34.53
N ASN A 300 10.69 16.36 -35.72
CA ASN A 300 11.41 16.47 -36.97
C ASN A 300 11.50 17.93 -37.48
N SER A 301 12.16 18.15 -38.58
CA SER A 301 12.31 19.49 -39.23
C SER A 301 10.98 20.13 -39.64
N LYS A 302 9.91 19.36 -39.76
CA LYS A 302 8.54 19.84 -40.08
C LYS A 302 7.71 20.13 -38.83
N GLY A 303 8.22 19.84 -37.62
CA GLY A 303 7.53 20.03 -36.35
C GLY A 303 6.66 18.85 -35.90
N ASP A 304 6.58 17.78 -36.71
CA ASP A 304 5.86 16.54 -36.33
C ASP A 304 6.66 15.77 -35.27
N THR A 305 5.99 15.18 -34.28
CA THR A 305 6.63 14.29 -33.33
C THR A 305 6.96 12.94 -33.96
N PHE A 306 7.90 12.20 -33.35
CA PHE A 306 8.18 10.83 -33.79
C PHE A 306 6.94 9.93 -33.72
N LEU A 307 6.09 10.12 -32.71
CA LEU A 307 4.79 9.42 -32.60
C LEU A 307 3.88 9.70 -33.82
N ASP A 308 3.79 10.96 -34.25
CA ASP A 308 2.96 11.32 -35.42
C ASP A 308 3.52 10.67 -36.71
N THR A 309 4.84 10.64 -36.82
CA THR A 309 5.52 10.00 -37.94
C THR A 309 5.36 8.49 -37.94
N LEU A 310 5.43 7.87 -36.73
CA LEU A 310 5.27 6.43 -36.55
C LEU A 310 3.85 5.96 -36.89
N VAL A 311 2.82 6.67 -36.42
CA VAL A 311 1.42 6.36 -36.75
C VAL A 311 1.20 6.46 -38.27
N ARG A 312 1.72 7.50 -38.90
CA ARG A 312 1.61 7.67 -40.36
C ARG A 312 2.35 6.57 -41.13
N TYR A 313 3.54 6.20 -40.66
CA TYR A 313 4.30 5.06 -41.20
C TYR A 313 3.48 3.77 -41.17
N GLY A 314 2.95 3.40 -40.02
CA GLY A 314 2.19 2.16 -39.89
C GLY A 314 0.92 2.14 -40.72
N GLN A 315 0.21 3.28 -40.84
CA GLN A 315 -0.97 3.40 -41.69
C GLN A 315 -0.63 3.21 -43.17
N LEU A 316 0.45 3.87 -43.65
CA LEU A 316 0.93 3.71 -45.01
C LEU A 316 1.38 2.28 -45.31
N TYR A 317 2.13 1.66 -44.40
CA TYR A 317 2.55 0.27 -44.51
C TYR A 317 1.35 -0.69 -44.69
N GLN A 318 0.34 -0.55 -43.84
CA GLN A 318 -0.86 -1.39 -43.93
C GLN A 318 -1.67 -1.13 -45.20
N GLN A 319 -1.72 0.12 -45.66
CA GLN A 319 -2.39 0.45 -46.92
C GLN A 319 -1.69 -0.22 -48.11
N GLU A 320 -0.39 -0.11 -48.24
CA GLU A 320 0.41 -0.75 -49.30
C GLU A 320 0.26 -2.27 -49.29
N GLN A 321 0.27 -2.89 -48.10
CA GLN A 321 0.06 -4.32 -47.98
C GLN A 321 -1.34 -4.75 -48.43
N ARG A 322 -2.37 -3.97 -48.15
CA ARG A 322 -3.73 -4.24 -48.64
C ARG A 322 -3.84 -4.08 -50.15
N GLU A 323 -3.23 -3.04 -50.71
CA GLU A 323 -3.23 -2.80 -52.14
C GLU A 323 -2.45 -3.88 -52.88
N ALA A 324 -1.30 -4.32 -52.39
CA ALA A 324 -0.52 -5.41 -52.93
C ALA A 324 -1.33 -6.75 -52.90
N ALA A 325 -2.04 -7.02 -51.80
CA ALA A 325 -2.86 -8.21 -51.66
C ALA A 325 -4.10 -8.23 -52.56
N THR A 326 -4.61 -7.06 -53.00
CA THR A 326 -5.78 -6.91 -53.87
C THR A 326 -5.44 -6.74 -55.35
N SER A 327 -4.14 -6.57 -55.69
CA SER A 327 -3.68 -6.42 -57.07
C SER A 327 -3.97 -7.69 -57.89
N LEU A 328 -4.79 -7.55 -58.94
CA LEU A 328 -5.15 -8.63 -59.88
C LEU A 328 -3.98 -9.07 -60.78
N PHE A 329 -2.91 -8.25 -60.83
CA PHE A 329 -1.70 -8.54 -61.61
C PHE A 329 -0.61 -8.96 -60.60
N GLY A 330 -0.51 -10.24 -60.32
CA GLY A 330 0.54 -10.78 -59.44
C GLY A 330 1.93 -10.37 -59.97
N GLY A 331 2.63 -9.50 -59.22
CA GLY A 331 3.98 -9.11 -59.56
C GLY A 331 4.37 -7.64 -59.21
N VAL A 332 3.50 -6.86 -58.57
CA VAL A 332 3.95 -5.60 -57.97
C VAL A 332 4.66 -5.95 -56.67
N GLU A 333 6.00 -5.89 -56.68
CA GLU A 333 6.77 -5.95 -55.43
C GLU A 333 6.24 -4.81 -54.52
N ALA A 334 5.90 -5.13 -53.27
CA ALA A 334 5.48 -4.13 -52.32
C ALA A 334 6.59 -3.07 -52.21
N VAL A 335 6.22 -1.82 -52.34
CA VAL A 335 7.18 -0.72 -52.18
C VAL A 335 7.74 -0.78 -50.76
N GLU A 336 9.06 -0.91 -50.66
CA GLU A 336 9.72 -0.93 -49.34
C GLU A 336 9.61 0.46 -48.72
N ILE A 337 8.73 0.60 -47.74
CA ILE A 337 8.56 1.86 -47.00
C ILE A 337 9.68 1.94 -45.97
N ALA A 338 10.56 2.92 -46.14
CA ALA A 338 11.65 3.14 -45.20
C ALA A 338 11.14 3.50 -43.79
N THR A 339 11.69 2.84 -42.77
CA THR A 339 11.38 3.14 -41.37
C THR A 339 11.84 4.57 -41.02
N PRO A 340 11.00 5.35 -40.31
CA PRO A 340 11.39 6.71 -39.92
C PRO A 340 12.54 6.66 -38.90
N PRO A 341 13.51 7.61 -39.00
CA PRO A 341 14.61 7.66 -38.04
C PRO A 341 14.12 8.03 -36.65
N ILE A 342 14.69 7.38 -35.62
CA ILE A 342 14.43 7.72 -34.21
C ILE A 342 15.16 9.03 -33.93
N PRO A 343 14.48 10.11 -33.50
CA PRO A 343 15.11 11.39 -33.26
C PRO A 343 15.96 11.40 -31.98
N GLU A 344 16.96 12.26 -31.94
CA GLU A 344 17.58 12.66 -30.69
C GLU A 344 16.62 13.58 -29.93
N ALA A 345 16.59 13.45 -28.59
CA ALA A 345 15.79 14.29 -27.71
C ALA A 345 16.56 14.58 -26.42
N GLU A 346 16.31 15.74 -25.84
CA GLU A 346 16.81 16.05 -24.50
C GLU A 346 16.22 15.06 -23.50
N SER A 347 17.07 14.55 -22.62
CA SER A 347 16.64 13.62 -21.58
C SER A 347 15.74 14.32 -20.58
N TRP A 348 14.59 13.73 -20.28
CA TRP A 348 13.77 14.21 -19.19
C TRP A 348 14.46 13.95 -17.85
N SER A 349 14.28 14.86 -16.90
CA SER A 349 14.67 14.56 -15.53
C SER A 349 13.87 13.35 -14.99
N THR A 350 14.44 12.64 -14.03
CA THR A 350 13.75 11.53 -13.37
C THR A 350 12.37 11.93 -12.86
N ILE A 351 12.27 13.10 -12.20
CA ILE A 351 11.00 13.63 -11.69
C ILE A 351 10.01 13.91 -12.81
N GLU A 352 10.44 14.49 -13.93
CA GLU A 352 9.55 14.76 -15.05
C GLU A 352 9.01 13.47 -15.66
N ARG A 353 9.86 12.46 -15.85
CA ARG A 353 9.47 11.14 -16.35
C ARG A 353 8.46 10.48 -15.45
N LEU A 354 8.70 10.49 -14.14
CA LEU A 354 7.82 9.90 -13.13
C LEU A 354 6.47 10.64 -13.03
N ASN A 355 6.47 11.96 -13.12
CA ASN A 355 5.22 12.75 -13.13
C ASN A 355 4.36 12.44 -14.35
N ARG A 356 4.95 12.31 -15.54
CA ARG A 356 4.25 11.93 -16.78
C ARG A 356 3.67 10.52 -16.69
N GLU A 357 4.41 9.58 -16.11
CA GLU A 357 3.95 8.22 -15.81
C GLU A 357 2.76 8.26 -14.85
N ARG A 358 2.90 8.95 -13.70
CA ARG A 358 1.85 9.10 -12.70
C ARG A 358 0.57 9.72 -13.25
N GLU A 359 0.66 10.67 -14.16
CA GLU A 359 -0.52 11.29 -14.79
C GLU A 359 -1.40 10.27 -15.52
N LEU A 360 -0.80 9.22 -16.09
CA LEU A 360 -1.49 8.19 -16.85
C LEU A 360 -1.85 6.95 -16.05
N VAL A 361 -0.99 6.57 -15.13
CA VAL A 361 -1.13 5.35 -14.33
C VAL A 361 -1.72 5.65 -12.95
N GLY A 362 -1.58 6.89 -12.50
CA GLY A 362 -2.08 7.40 -11.23
C GLY A 362 -1.12 7.22 -10.06
N ILE A 363 -0.05 6.46 -10.24
CA ILE A 363 0.97 6.14 -9.24
C ILE A 363 2.35 6.17 -9.88
N TYR A 364 3.38 6.21 -9.06
CA TYR A 364 4.77 6.03 -9.50
C TYR A 364 5.06 4.52 -9.59
N LEU A 365 5.33 4.00 -10.79
CA LEU A 365 5.58 2.57 -11.02
C LEU A 365 7.07 2.25 -11.19
N SER A 366 7.77 3.06 -12.01
CA SER A 366 9.15 2.75 -12.40
C SER A 366 10.17 3.08 -11.30
N ALA A 367 9.91 4.08 -10.46
CA ALA A 367 10.67 4.47 -9.29
C ALA A 367 9.85 5.45 -8.45
N HIS A 368 10.16 5.61 -7.17
CA HIS A 368 9.55 6.66 -6.35
C HIS A 368 10.42 7.93 -6.41
N PRO A 369 9.85 9.15 -6.49
CA PRO A 369 10.63 10.39 -6.52
C PRO A 369 11.53 10.61 -5.31
N LEU A 370 11.25 9.91 -4.21
CA LEU A 370 12.01 9.97 -2.96
C LEU A 370 13.07 8.85 -2.85
N ASP A 371 13.19 7.94 -3.82
CA ASP A 371 14.13 6.82 -3.77
C ASP A 371 15.59 7.30 -3.54
N ASP A 372 15.98 8.39 -4.22
CA ASP A 372 17.31 8.98 -4.06
C ASP A 372 17.53 9.65 -2.70
N TYR A 373 16.46 9.84 -1.94
CA TYR A 373 16.45 10.51 -0.64
C TYR A 373 16.06 9.59 0.52
N GLU A 374 15.86 8.31 0.26
CA GLU A 374 15.44 7.33 1.26
C GLU A 374 16.35 7.33 2.49
N ILE A 375 17.67 7.39 2.26
CA ILE A 375 18.66 7.43 3.34
C ILE A 375 18.49 8.69 4.23
N ILE A 376 18.15 9.83 3.64
CA ILE A 376 17.92 11.07 4.37
C ILE A 376 16.64 10.97 5.19
N LEU A 377 15.56 10.48 4.57
CA LEU A 377 14.27 10.35 5.22
C LEU A 377 14.31 9.37 6.40
N ARG A 378 14.98 8.22 6.23
CA ARG A 378 15.10 7.20 7.27
C ARG A 378 15.99 7.60 8.45
N ASN A 379 17.04 8.40 8.21
CA ASN A 379 18.06 8.67 9.23
C ASN A 379 17.98 10.07 9.82
N LEU A 380 17.45 11.06 9.10
CA LEU A 380 17.38 12.45 9.57
C LEU A 380 15.96 12.91 9.92
N CYS A 381 14.91 12.18 9.54
CA CYS A 381 13.54 12.45 9.95
C CYS A 381 13.18 11.65 11.22
N ASN A 382 12.37 12.24 12.08
CA ASN A 382 11.84 11.60 13.29
C ASN A 382 10.31 11.46 13.26
N THR A 383 9.69 11.81 12.13
CA THR A 383 8.23 11.84 11.95
C THR A 383 7.91 11.47 10.51
N HIS A 384 6.92 10.59 10.33
CA HIS A 384 6.38 10.27 9.01
C HIS A 384 5.25 11.21 8.62
N CYS A 385 5.05 11.41 7.30
CA CYS A 385 3.99 12.30 6.82
C CYS A 385 2.59 11.83 7.25
N SER A 386 2.36 10.54 7.36
CA SER A 386 1.10 9.95 7.87
C SER A 386 0.78 10.35 9.32
N GLU A 387 1.79 10.70 10.12
CA GLU A 387 1.65 11.10 11.53
C GLU A 387 1.29 12.59 11.71
N LEU A 388 1.39 13.44 10.67
CA LEU A 388 1.18 14.88 10.77
C LEU A 388 -0.21 15.29 11.26
N GLY A 389 -1.19 14.38 11.21
CA GLY A 389 -2.52 14.56 11.79
C GLY A 389 -2.56 14.47 13.32
N ASP A 390 -1.64 13.75 13.96
CA ASP A 390 -1.61 13.55 15.42
C ASP A 390 -0.76 14.60 16.11
N LYS A 391 -1.24 15.84 16.09
CA LYS A 391 -0.53 16.98 16.70
C LYS A 391 -0.31 16.84 18.21
N VAL A 392 -1.08 15.99 18.90
CA VAL A 392 -0.95 15.78 20.35
C VAL A 392 0.32 14.98 20.65
N GLU A 393 0.57 13.91 19.92
CA GLU A 393 1.81 13.15 20.04
C GLU A 393 3.02 13.96 19.55
N LEU A 394 2.86 14.70 18.45
CA LEU A 394 3.94 15.50 17.89
C LEU A 394 4.35 16.69 18.79
N ALA A 395 3.45 17.22 19.60
CA ALA A 395 3.77 18.26 20.57
C ALA A 395 4.69 17.78 21.73
N LYS A 396 4.89 16.49 21.90
CA LYS A 396 5.83 15.91 22.87
C LYS A 396 7.28 15.89 22.36
N LYS A 397 7.47 16.01 21.03
CA LYS A 397 8.80 16.07 20.40
C LYS A 397 9.35 17.50 20.51
N GLU A 398 10.66 17.65 20.76
CA GLU A 398 11.34 18.94 20.80
C GLU A 398 11.30 19.63 19.43
N ASP A 399 11.66 18.88 18.40
CA ASP A 399 11.50 19.24 17.00
C ASP A 399 10.79 18.10 16.24
N VAL A 400 9.90 18.48 15.33
CA VAL A 400 9.22 17.61 14.39
C VAL A 400 9.96 17.74 13.06
N VAL A 401 10.67 16.68 12.69
CA VAL A 401 11.47 16.64 11.46
C VAL A 401 10.90 15.61 10.52
N PHE A 402 10.50 16.04 9.34
CA PHE A 402 9.92 15.20 8.32
C PHE A 402 10.33 15.66 6.92
N GLY A 403 10.19 14.80 5.95
CA GLY A 403 10.45 15.13 4.56
C GLY A 403 9.56 14.32 3.63
N GLY A 404 9.44 14.79 2.39
CA GLY A 404 8.60 14.13 1.40
C GLY A 404 8.48 14.92 0.11
N ILE A 405 7.63 14.42 -0.79
CA ILE A 405 7.25 15.12 -2.02
C ILE A 405 5.94 15.85 -1.82
N ILE A 406 5.85 17.07 -2.34
CA ILE A 406 4.59 17.83 -2.33
C ILE A 406 3.69 17.33 -3.45
N THR A 407 2.54 16.76 -3.08
CA THR A 407 1.57 16.20 -4.01
C THR A 407 0.36 17.09 -4.26
N GLY A 408 0.22 18.17 -3.49
CA GLY A 408 -0.85 19.15 -3.71
C GLY A 408 -0.67 20.42 -2.90
N VAL A 409 -1.03 21.55 -3.51
CA VAL A 409 -0.98 22.87 -2.87
C VAL A 409 -2.30 23.60 -3.10
N LYS A 410 -2.97 23.98 -2.01
CA LYS A 410 -4.21 24.78 -2.06
C LYS A 410 -3.99 26.10 -1.33
N SER A 411 -4.05 27.20 -2.07
CA SER A 411 -3.92 28.55 -1.52
C SER A 411 -5.31 29.18 -1.31
N LYS A 412 -5.54 29.78 -0.15
CA LYS A 412 -6.81 30.44 0.22
C LYS A 412 -6.52 31.71 1.04
N PHE A 413 -7.56 32.50 1.24
CA PHE A 413 -7.55 33.58 2.22
C PHE A 413 -8.39 33.21 3.44
N THR A 414 -7.89 33.50 4.62
CA THR A 414 -8.65 33.34 5.87
C THR A 414 -9.81 34.34 5.92
N LYS A 415 -10.76 34.15 6.84
CA LYS A 415 -11.88 35.09 7.06
C LYS A 415 -11.37 36.50 7.43
N THR A 416 -10.15 36.64 7.90
CA THR A 416 -9.48 37.91 8.24
C THR A 416 -8.65 38.48 7.09
N GLY A 417 -8.73 37.91 5.87
CA GLY A 417 -8.01 38.39 4.69
C GLY A 417 -6.53 38.01 4.64
N LYS A 418 -6.00 37.24 5.58
CA LYS A 418 -4.61 36.77 5.55
C LYS A 418 -4.46 35.56 4.61
N PRO A 419 -3.38 35.48 3.82
CA PRO A 419 -3.15 34.34 2.95
C PRO A 419 -2.79 33.10 3.78
N CYS A 420 -3.23 31.93 3.33
CA CYS A 420 -2.88 30.62 3.90
C CYS A 420 -2.73 29.57 2.81
N GLY A 421 -1.92 28.55 3.07
CA GLY A 421 -1.69 27.42 2.20
C GLY A 421 -1.94 26.11 2.93
N PHE A 422 -2.53 25.16 2.21
CA PHE A 422 -2.66 23.77 2.62
C PHE A 422 -1.82 22.95 1.68
N VAL A 423 -0.79 22.32 2.22
CA VAL A 423 0.22 21.57 1.45
C VAL A 423 0.11 20.12 1.81
N THR A 424 -0.19 19.27 0.84
CA THR A 424 -0.15 17.82 1.01
C THR A 424 1.26 17.33 0.70
N ILE A 425 1.86 16.62 1.66
CA ILE A 425 3.21 16.06 1.57
C ILE A 425 3.08 14.55 1.73
N GLU A 426 3.84 13.82 0.94
CA GLU A 426 3.83 12.35 0.91
C GLU A 426 5.26 11.83 1.06
N ASP A 427 5.44 10.81 1.90
CA ASP A 427 6.66 10.02 2.04
C ASP A 427 6.37 8.54 1.73
N PHE A 428 7.29 7.63 2.09
CA PHE A 428 7.11 6.18 1.88
C PHE A 428 6.02 5.56 2.77
N GLU A 429 5.67 6.20 3.89
CA GLU A 429 4.74 5.68 4.91
C GLU A 429 3.32 6.30 4.78
N GLY A 430 3.16 7.25 3.86
CA GLY A 430 1.86 7.85 3.56
C GLY A 430 1.89 9.36 3.40
N SER A 431 0.71 9.98 3.46
CA SER A 431 0.57 11.42 3.24
C SER A 431 0.00 12.16 4.44
N GLY A 432 0.39 13.43 4.58
CA GLY A 432 -0.14 14.34 5.58
C GLY A 432 -0.37 15.73 5.02
N GLU A 433 -1.21 16.52 5.71
CA GLU A 433 -1.49 17.90 5.34
C GLU A 433 -0.82 18.86 6.31
N LEU A 434 -0.06 19.80 5.77
CA LEU A 434 0.56 20.91 6.48
C LEU A 434 -0.21 22.20 6.18
N ALA A 435 -0.78 22.82 7.22
CA ALA A 435 -1.49 24.08 7.09
C ALA A 435 -0.56 25.25 7.50
N LEU A 436 -0.28 26.15 6.59
CA LEU A 436 0.57 27.33 6.78
C LEU A 436 -0.26 28.61 6.75
N PHE A 437 -0.05 29.50 7.72
CA PHE A 437 -0.85 30.71 7.86
C PHE A 437 0.03 31.96 7.93
N GLY A 438 -0.41 33.06 7.31
CA GLY A 438 0.20 34.38 7.45
C GLY A 438 1.67 34.42 7.04
N GLU A 439 2.56 34.70 7.99
CA GLU A 439 4.00 34.82 7.75
C GLU A 439 4.64 33.50 7.29
N ASP A 440 4.25 32.37 7.88
CA ASP A 440 4.79 31.07 7.48
C ASP A 440 4.47 30.75 6.02
N TRP A 441 3.22 31.01 5.59
CA TRP A 441 2.88 30.88 4.18
C TRP A 441 3.65 31.88 3.29
N GLY A 442 3.79 33.12 3.77
CA GLY A 442 4.55 34.15 3.05
C GLY A 442 6.01 33.77 2.80
N ASN A 443 6.65 33.20 3.83
CA ASN A 443 8.06 32.82 3.81
C ASN A 443 8.33 31.57 2.95
N TRP A 444 7.45 30.56 3.03
CA TRP A 444 7.73 29.23 2.47
C TRP A 444 7.00 28.90 1.19
N ARG A 445 6.00 29.69 0.74
CA ARG A 445 5.22 29.42 -0.47
C ARG A 445 6.06 29.23 -1.74
N GLY A 446 7.24 29.83 -1.79
CA GLY A 446 8.12 29.74 -2.98
C GLY A 446 8.77 28.37 -3.14
N ILE A 447 8.95 27.63 -2.05
CA ILE A 447 9.50 26.28 -2.05
C ILE A 447 8.39 25.21 -1.96
N MET A 448 7.21 25.59 -1.44
CA MET A 448 6.02 24.71 -1.31
C MET A 448 5.27 24.61 -2.65
N VAL A 449 5.92 24.02 -3.64
CA VAL A 449 5.38 23.84 -4.99
C VAL A 449 5.16 22.35 -5.24
N GLU A 450 4.07 22.01 -5.92
CA GLU A 450 3.76 20.63 -6.27
C GLU A 450 4.89 19.99 -7.08
N GLY A 451 5.30 18.78 -6.70
CA GLY A 451 6.45 18.06 -7.27
C GLY A 451 7.79 18.37 -6.58
N SER A 452 7.87 19.37 -5.68
CA SER A 452 9.09 19.62 -4.92
C SER A 452 9.31 18.56 -3.84
N THR A 453 10.55 18.08 -3.71
CA THR A 453 10.99 17.18 -2.63
C THR A 453 11.61 18.02 -1.52
N ILE A 454 10.99 18.03 -0.35
CA ILE A 454 11.37 18.95 0.75
C ILE A 454 11.67 18.21 2.05
N PHE A 455 12.49 18.87 2.85
CA PHE A 455 12.82 18.51 4.23
C PHE A 455 12.38 19.68 5.15
N VAL A 456 11.59 19.37 6.16
CA VAL A 456 10.96 20.36 7.04
C VAL A 456 11.35 20.11 8.47
N THR A 457 11.81 21.16 9.15
CA THR A 457 11.95 21.19 10.61
C THR A 457 10.91 22.15 11.18
N ALA A 458 10.09 21.66 12.09
CA ALA A 458 9.01 22.42 12.69
C ALA A 458 8.88 22.13 14.19
N LYS A 459 8.16 22.98 14.90
CA LYS A 459 7.70 22.71 16.27
C LYS A 459 6.18 22.65 16.30
N CYS A 460 5.64 21.68 17.00
CA CYS A 460 4.20 21.62 17.24
C CYS A 460 3.88 22.44 18.50
N VAL A 461 3.25 23.59 18.31
CA VAL A 461 3.03 24.57 19.38
C VAL A 461 1.55 24.89 19.56
N SER A 462 1.19 25.28 20.78
CA SER A 462 -0.17 25.72 21.09
C SER A 462 -0.46 27.08 20.44
N ARG A 463 -1.55 27.13 19.68
CA ARG A 463 -2.07 28.37 19.10
C ARG A 463 -2.93 29.10 20.15
N TYR A 464 -2.68 30.38 20.34
CA TYR A 464 -3.40 31.23 21.32
C TYR A 464 -3.28 30.82 22.81
N GLY A 465 -2.22 30.08 23.20
CA GLY A 465 -2.06 29.66 24.60
C GLY A 465 -3.07 28.59 25.06
N ASN A 466 -3.85 28.02 24.17
CA ASN A 466 -4.84 26.98 24.47
C ASN A 466 -4.34 25.62 23.95
N SER A 467 -4.14 24.69 24.87
CA SER A 467 -3.62 23.33 24.58
C SER A 467 -4.49 22.51 23.60
N ASN A 468 -5.74 22.92 23.37
CA ASN A 468 -6.65 22.24 22.46
C ASN A 468 -6.46 22.63 20.98
N TYR A 469 -5.65 23.65 20.68
CA TYR A 469 -5.39 24.11 19.31
C TYR A 469 -3.89 24.09 19.02
N LEU A 470 -3.38 22.93 18.65
CA LEU A 470 -2.00 22.72 18.25
C LEU A 470 -1.81 23.01 16.77
N ASP A 471 -0.69 23.64 16.42
CA ASP A 471 -0.31 23.91 15.04
C ASP A 471 1.21 23.85 14.84
N PHE A 472 1.63 23.68 13.60
CA PHE A 472 3.05 23.69 13.26
C PHE A 472 3.57 25.12 13.10
N LYS A 473 4.67 25.40 13.76
CA LYS A 473 5.52 26.55 13.49
C LYS A 473 6.75 26.07 12.77
N ILE A 474 6.88 26.46 11.50
CA ILE A 474 7.99 26.03 10.66
C ILE A 474 9.26 26.77 11.05
N SER A 475 10.33 26.02 11.30
CA SER A 475 11.67 26.54 11.55
C SER A 475 12.47 26.67 10.25
N THR A 476 12.53 25.59 9.47
CA THR A 476 13.22 25.57 8.17
C THR A 476 12.48 24.69 7.16
N VAL A 477 12.60 25.06 5.89
CA VAL A 477 12.24 24.22 4.75
C VAL A 477 13.41 24.25 3.78
N GLU A 478 13.91 23.08 3.41
CA GLU A 478 15.02 22.89 2.49
C GLU A 478 14.63 21.88 1.41
N TYR A 479 15.25 21.94 0.23
CA TYR A 479 15.12 20.85 -0.72
C TYR A 479 15.89 19.61 -0.24
N LEU A 480 15.33 18.42 -0.39
CA LEU A 480 15.98 17.16 -0.01
C LEU A 480 17.33 16.98 -0.71
N GLN A 481 17.46 17.45 -1.95
CA GLN A 481 18.74 17.46 -2.66
C GLN A 481 19.81 18.27 -1.88
N THR A 482 19.45 19.46 -1.42
CA THR A 482 20.36 20.32 -0.65
C THR A 482 20.75 19.70 0.67
N VAL A 483 19.77 19.06 1.35
CA VAL A 483 20.01 18.35 2.62
C VAL A 483 20.96 17.17 2.39
N LYS A 484 20.74 16.37 1.34
CA LYS A 484 21.62 15.27 0.96
C LYS A 484 23.06 15.74 0.72
N GLU A 485 23.24 16.80 -0.03
CA GLU A 485 24.56 17.35 -0.36
C GLU A 485 25.30 17.97 0.82
N ASN A 486 24.57 18.57 1.78
CA ASN A 486 25.18 19.36 2.87
C ASN A 486 25.22 18.66 4.22
N ARG A 487 24.31 17.70 4.48
CA ARG A 487 24.23 17.02 5.79
C ARG A 487 24.74 15.58 5.76
N LEU A 488 24.98 15.02 4.57
CA LEU A 488 25.61 13.71 4.43
C LEU A 488 27.11 13.90 4.29
N GLU A 489 27.82 13.91 5.44
CA GLU A 489 29.25 14.17 5.47
C GLU A 489 30.07 12.89 5.32
N LYS A 490 29.59 11.78 5.89
CA LYS A 490 30.28 10.51 5.91
C LYS A 490 29.34 9.37 5.53
N PHE A 491 29.88 8.43 4.76
CA PHE A 491 29.23 7.16 4.46
C PHE A 491 30.20 6.04 4.79
N THR A 492 29.81 5.17 5.72
CA THR A 492 30.64 4.04 6.16
C THR A 492 29.98 2.75 5.75
N ILE A 493 30.62 1.97 4.91
CA ILE A 493 30.23 0.60 4.60
C ILE A 493 30.85 -0.30 5.67
N ILE A 494 30.04 -1.08 6.36
CA ILE A 494 30.46 -2.04 7.38
C ILE A 494 30.39 -3.44 6.76
N VAL A 495 31.48 -4.18 6.78
CA VAL A 495 31.57 -5.49 6.14
C VAL A 495 32.26 -6.50 7.09
N ASP A 496 31.72 -7.72 7.15
CA ASP A 496 32.35 -8.84 7.88
C ASP A 496 33.58 -9.34 7.11
N SER A 497 34.71 -9.55 7.82
CA SER A 497 35.97 -9.99 7.20
C SER A 497 35.83 -11.27 6.40
N THR A 498 34.90 -12.16 6.75
CA THR A 498 34.68 -13.46 6.12
C THR A 498 34.09 -13.41 4.71
N VAL A 499 33.55 -12.28 4.28
CA VAL A 499 32.94 -12.13 2.95
C VAL A 499 33.77 -11.29 1.99
N ILE A 500 34.92 -10.78 2.44
CA ILE A 500 35.77 -9.95 1.62
C ILE A 500 36.55 -10.83 0.65
N ASP A 501 36.24 -10.71 -0.63
CA ASP A 501 36.96 -11.33 -1.74
C ASP A 501 37.22 -10.31 -2.87
N GLU A 502 37.90 -10.73 -3.90
CA GLU A 502 38.24 -9.89 -5.06
C GLU A 502 36.99 -9.40 -5.82
N THR A 503 35.93 -10.21 -5.85
CA THR A 503 34.68 -9.89 -6.51
C THR A 503 33.95 -8.76 -5.78
N LEU A 504 33.77 -8.90 -4.47
CA LEU A 504 33.13 -7.88 -3.63
C LEU A 504 33.87 -6.53 -3.71
N VAL A 505 35.20 -6.57 -3.67
CA VAL A 505 36.02 -5.34 -3.79
C VAL A 505 35.83 -4.67 -5.14
N ASN A 506 35.79 -5.43 -6.24
CA ASN A 506 35.58 -4.88 -7.58
C ASN A 506 34.17 -4.34 -7.76
N ASP A 507 33.15 -4.99 -7.21
CA ASP A 507 31.77 -4.54 -7.26
C ASP A 507 31.60 -3.21 -6.51
N ILE A 508 32.12 -3.12 -5.27
CA ILE A 508 32.10 -1.86 -4.50
C ILE A 508 32.87 -0.77 -5.27
N LYS A 509 34.02 -1.09 -5.84
CA LYS A 509 34.81 -0.13 -6.60
C LYS A 509 34.03 0.41 -7.80
N THR A 510 33.39 -0.44 -8.57
CA THR A 510 32.60 -0.07 -9.74
C THR A 510 31.42 0.83 -9.34
N LEU A 511 30.71 0.50 -8.26
CA LEU A 511 29.60 1.31 -7.75
C LEU A 511 30.08 2.70 -7.30
N VAL A 512 31.17 2.76 -6.54
CA VAL A 512 31.76 4.00 -6.03
C VAL A 512 32.32 4.88 -7.15
N GLU A 513 32.87 4.28 -8.22
CA GLU A 513 33.37 5.03 -9.38
C GLU A 513 32.27 5.74 -10.16
N ASN A 514 31.06 5.20 -10.13
CA ASN A 514 29.89 5.76 -10.80
C ASN A 514 29.01 6.65 -9.89
N ASP A 515 29.39 6.80 -8.61
CA ASP A 515 28.58 7.52 -7.60
C ASP A 515 29.27 8.83 -7.17
N GLU A 516 29.06 9.90 -7.96
CA GLU A 516 29.64 11.21 -7.68
C GLU A 516 28.88 11.94 -6.55
N GLY A 517 29.63 12.44 -5.55
CA GLY A 517 29.06 13.22 -4.45
C GLY A 517 30.09 13.79 -3.49
N LYS A 518 29.64 14.28 -2.32
CA LYS A 518 30.48 15.00 -1.33
C LYS A 518 30.77 14.21 -0.06
N ALA A 519 30.05 13.11 0.19
CA ALA A 519 30.22 12.34 1.41
C ALA A 519 31.56 11.58 1.41
N GLN A 520 32.30 11.66 2.49
CA GLN A 520 33.56 10.89 2.65
C GLN A 520 33.24 9.41 2.81
N LEU A 521 33.86 8.57 1.99
CA LEU A 521 33.69 7.11 2.04
C LEU A 521 34.63 6.50 3.08
N PHE A 522 34.06 5.66 3.93
CA PHE A 522 34.78 4.80 4.87
C PHE A 522 34.36 3.34 4.65
N LEU A 523 35.30 2.44 4.90
CA LEU A 523 35.07 0.98 4.95
C LEU A 523 35.46 0.51 6.35
N GLN A 524 34.53 -0.04 7.09
CA GLN A 524 34.74 -0.64 8.39
C GLN A 524 34.71 -2.17 8.24
N ILE A 525 35.83 -2.80 8.45
CA ILE A 525 35.97 -4.26 8.43
C ILE A 525 35.79 -4.77 9.85
N HIS A 526 34.80 -5.63 10.06
CA HIS A 526 34.52 -6.28 11.33
C HIS A 526 35.00 -7.73 11.28
N ASP A 527 35.85 -8.10 12.21
CA ASP A 527 36.31 -9.49 12.41
C ASP A 527 35.65 -10.05 13.68
N ALA A 528 34.72 -10.99 13.49
CA ALA A 528 33.97 -11.59 14.59
C ALA A 528 34.82 -12.53 15.46
N GLU A 529 35.86 -13.14 14.92
CA GLU A 529 36.76 -14.07 15.65
C GLU A 529 37.66 -13.30 16.61
N THR A 530 38.32 -12.26 16.12
CA THR A 530 39.23 -11.44 16.91
C THR A 530 38.54 -10.30 17.63
N LYS A 531 37.25 -10.04 17.36
CA LYS A 531 36.45 -8.88 17.85
C LYS A 531 37.11 -7.54 17.55
N THR A 532 37.83 -7.45 16.43
CA THR A 532 38.51 -6.23 16.02
C THR A 532 37.71 -5.52 14.90
N ASN A 533 37.82 -4.20 14.88
CA ASN A 533 37.27 -3.35 13.82
C ASN A 533 38.43 -2.56 13.20
N VAL A 534 38.52 -2.59 11.89
CA VAL A 534 39.48 -1.77 11.15
C VAL A 534 38.70 -0.77 10.32
N LEU A 535 38.92 0.52 10.55
CA LEU A 535 38.31 1.59 9.79
C LEU A 535 39.31 2.12 8.75
N LEU A 536 38.95 2.00 7.49
CA LEU A 536 39.69 2.52 6.35
C LEU A 536 38.97 3.73 5.78
N ARG A 537 39.72 4.75 5.40
CA ARG A 537 39.21 5.94 4.70
C ARG A 537 39.68 5.91 3.25
N ALA A 538 38.76 6.12 2.32
CA ALA A 538 39.13 6.36 0.94
C ALA A 538 39.78 7.75 0.80
N GLN A 539 41.03 7.80 0.28
CA GLN A 539 41.85 9.02 0.30
C GLN A 539 41.36 10.05 -0.72
N ASP A 540 40.99 9.62 -1.92
CA ASP A 540 40.68 10.54 -3.03
C ASP A 540 39.27 10.29 -3.63
N ARG A 541 38.37 9.75 -2.83
CA ARG A 541 37.02 9.42 -3.28
C ARG A 541 35.97 9.87 -2.30
N THR A 542 34.96 10.54 -2.84
CA THR A 542 33.71 10.87 -2.16
C THR A 542 32.56 10.24 -2.95
N VAL A 543 31.44 10.02 -2.27
CA VAL A 543 30.26 9.34 -2.85
C VAL A 543 29.01 10.20 -2.69
N GLY A 544 28.08 10.07 -3.63
CA GLY A 544 26.75 10.69 -3.58
C GLY A 544 25.74 9.86 -2.79
N VAL A 545 26.13 8.64 -2.42
CA VAL A 545 25.30 7.64 -1.74
C VAL A 545 24.03 7.38 -2.57
N SER A 546 24.29 6.82 -3.76
CA SER A 546 23.23 6.44 -4.71
C SER A 546 22.39 5.29 -4.17
N ARG A 547 21.20 5.14 -4.72
CA ARG A 547 20.31 4.02 -4.44
C ARG A 547 20.99 2.68 -4.71
N ASP A 548 21.71 2.56 -5.83
CA ASP A 548 22.37 1.31 -6.22
C ASP A 548 23.43 0.89 -5.20
N LEU A 549 24.20 1.85 -4.67
CA LEU A 549 25.18 1.60 -3.61
C LEU A 549 24.51 1.14 -2.31
N ILE A 550 23.42 1.79 -1.91
CA ILE A 550 22.65 1.41 -0.71
C ILE A 550 22.04 0.03 -0.87
N GLN A 551 21.41 -0.24 -2.01
CA GLN A 551 20.77 -1.51 -2.30
C GLN A 551 21.78 -2.65 -2.31
N PHE A 552 22.93 -2.45 -2.96
CA PHE A 552 24.03 -3.43 -2.96
C PHE A 552 24.47 -3.80 -1.54
N VAL A 553 24.62 -2.80 -0.65
CA VAL A 553 24.99 -3.05 0.75
C VAL A 553 23.89 -3.80 1.51
N ASN A 554 22.61 -3.44 1.28
CA ASN A 554 21.47 -4.06 1.96
C ASN A 554 21.20 -5.49 1.48
N ASP A 555 21.45 -5.78 0.21
CA ASP A 555 21.26 -7.12 -0.37
C ASP A 555 22.31 -8.12 0.11
N HIS A 556 23.40 -7.65 0.71
CA HIS A 556 24.47 -8.48 1.22
C HIS A 556 24.28 -8.80 2.72
N PRO A 557 24.00 -10.06 3.13
CA PRO A 557 23.56 -10.42 4.49
C PRO A 557 24.58 -10.14 5.60
N LYS A 558 25.85 -9.86 5.24
CA LYS A 558 26.95 -9.54 6.17
C LYS A 558 27.52 -8.14 5.93
N MET A 559 26.75 -7.30 5.30
CA MET A 559 27.08 -5.89 5.12
C MET A 559 26.00 -5.02 5.74
N SER A 560 26.40 -3.82 6.14
CA SER A 560 25.52 -2.76 6.60
C SER A 560 26.18 -1.41 6.33
N TYR A 561 25.45 -0.33 6.55
CA TYR A 561 26.04 1.00 6.42
C TYR A 561 25.71 1.88 7.62
N GLN A 562 26.49 2.93 7.78
CA GLN A 562 26.28 4.00 8.75
C GLN A 562 26.56 5.34 8.06
N ILE A 563 25.75 6.36 8.39
CA ILE A 563 25.96 7.73 7.94
C ILE A 563 26.35 8.63 9.11
N ASN A 564 27.13 9.70 8.81
CA ASN A 564 27.61 10.80 9.71
C ASN A 564 28.35 10.33 10.96
#